data_9021da73b9f6ed34cce52cbd5c92dc00
#
_entry.id   9021da73b9f6ed34cce52cbd5c92dc00
#
_cell.length_a   1.000
_cell.length_b   1.000
_cell.length_c   1.000
_cell.angle_alpha   90.00
_cell.angle_beta   90.00
_cell.angle_gamma   90.00
#
_symmetry.space_group_name_H-M   'P 1'
#
loop_
_entity.id
_entity.type
_entity.pdbx_description
1 polymer ?
#
loop_
_entity_poly.entity_id
_entity_poly.type
_entity_poly.pdbx_seq_one_letter_code
_entity_poly.pdbx_strand_id
1 'polypeptide(L)'
;MGRRSTHTPEQLRELILDAAQSIIETNGLAGLSAREIARRIGYSPGTIYNMFENLDDVVLHVEARVLDALDQRIATAMEEGAPKDKVVRLA
;
A
#
# COMPACT_ATOMS: atom_id res chain seq x y z
N MET A 1 7.48 -25.81 2.37
CA MET A 1 7.91 -25.81 3.04
C MET A 1 8.13 -24.74 3.83
N GLY A 2 8.50 -24.61 4.65
CA GLY A 2 8.57 -23.58 5.60
C GLY A 2 8.91 -22.25 5.09
N ARG A 3 9.21 -22.14 3.89
CA ARG A 3 9.58 -20.90 3.44
C ARG A 3 8.61 -19.86 3.68
N ARG A 4 7.38 -20.11 3.72
CA ARG A 4 6.48 -19.09 3.93
C ARG A 4 6.62 -18.51 5.25
N SER A 5 7.15 -19.14 6.20
CA SER A 5 7.23 -18.55 7.52
C SER A 5 8.40 -17.60 7.64
N THR A 6 9.06 -17.29 6.56
CA THR A 6 10.16 -16.36 6.64
C THR A 6 9.72 -14.92 6.81
N HIS A 7 8.43 -14.64 6.72
CA HIS A 7 7.95 -13.28 6.86
C HIS A 7 7.31 -13.07 8.22
N THR A 8 7.64 -11.95 8.86
CA THR A 8 6.94 -11.55 10.06
C THR A 8 5.56 -11.06 9.68
N PRO A 9 4.64 -10.95 10.63
CA PRO A 9 3.33 -10.38 10.30
C PRO A 9 3.43 -8.99 9.67
N GLU A 10 4.34 -8.17 10.14
CA GLU A 10 4.51 -6.84 9.56
C GLU A 10 5.00 -6.93 8.12
N GLN A 11 5.94 -7.83 7.87
CA GLN A 11 6.44 -7.98 6.51
C GLN A 11 5.37 -8.51 5.59
N LEU A 12 4.58 -9.45 6.07
CA LEU A 12 3.52 -10.01 5.27
C LEU A 12 2.47 -8.96 4.95
N ARG A 13 2.15 -8.14 5.94
CA ARG A 13 1.21 -7.06 5.74
C ARG A 13 1.69 -6.14 4.63
N GLU A 14 2.97 -5.79 4.65
CA GLU A 14 3.52 -4.92 3.62
C GLU A 14 3.50 -5.58 2.24
N LEU A 15 3.76 -6.87 2.18
CA LEU A 15 3.68 -7.59 0.92
C LEU A 15 2.27 -7.53 0.35
N ILE A 16 1.27 -7.72 1.20
CA ILE A 16 -0.11 -7.67 0.77
C ILE A 16 -0.44 -6.28 0.23
N LEU A 17 -0.05 -5.26 0.96
CA LEU A 17 -0.36 -3.90 0.54
C LEU A 17 0.39 -3.51 -0.73
N ASP A 18 1.64 -3.94 -0.85
CA ASP A 18 2.40 -3.69 -2.07
C ASP A 18 1.72 -4.33 -3.28
N ALA A 19 1.30 -5.58 -3.14
CA ALA A 19 0.65 -6.28 -4.24
C ALA A 19 -0.68 -5.61 -4.57
N ALA A 20 -1.46 -5.27 -3.55
CA ALA A 20 -2.75 -4.64 -3.77
C ALA A 20 -2.59 -3.30 -4.48
N GLN A 21 -1.63 -2.51 -4.04
CA GLN A 21 -1.40 -1.21 -4.65
C GLN A 21 -1.00 -1.38 -6.12
N SER A 22 -0.14 -2.33 -6.41
CA SER A 22 0.29 -2.58 -7.78
C SER A 22 -0.88 -2.99 -8.66
N ILE A 23 -1.75 -3.86 -8.14
CA ILE A 23 -2.91 -4.30 -8.90
C ILE A 23 -3.82 -3.12 -9.20
N ILE A 24 -4.06 -2.29 -8.20
CA ILE A 24 -4.93 -1.13 -8.38
C ILE A 24 -4.34 -0.18 -9.42
N GLU A 25 -3.03 0.02 -9.37
CA GLU A 25 -2.39 0.94 -10.29
C GLU A 25 -2.43 0.46 -11.74
N THR A 26 -2.37 -0.85 -11.93
CA THR A 26 -2.34 -1.37 -13.30
C THR A 26 -3.70 -1.78 -13.82
N ASN A 27 -4.57 -2.28 -12.93
CA ASN A 27 -5.84 -2.84 -13.35
C ASN A 27 -7.05 -2.14 -12.78
N GLY A 28 -6.84 -1.20 -11.88
CA GLY A 28 -7.95 -0.54 -11.22
C GLY A 28 -8.52 -1.38 -10.10
N LEU A 29 -9.44 -0.79 -9.36
CA LEU A 29 -10.05 -1.50 -8.25
C LEU A 29 -10.79 -2.74 -8.70
N ALA A 30 -11.32 -2.71 -9.91
CA ALA A 30 -12.08 -3.87 -10.41
C ALA A 30 -11.21 -5.12 -10.52
N GLY A 31 -9.91 -4.95 -10.66
CA GLY A 31 -9.01 -6.08 -10.77
C GLY A 31 -8.52 -6.62 -9.43
N LEU A 32 -8.91 -5.99 -8.35
CA LEU A 32 -8.40 -6.37 -7.04
C LEU A 32 -9.25 -7.48 -6.44
N SER A 33 -8.58 -8.52 -5.94
CA SER A 33 -9.25 -9.60 -5.23
C SER A 33 -8.24 -10.24 -4.30
N ALA A 34 -8.74 -10.88 -3.25
CA ALA A 34 -7.87 -11.58 -2.34
C ALA A 34 -7.10 -12.68 -3.05
N ARG A 35 -7.76 -13.33 -4.00
CA ARG A 35 -7.11 -14.38 -4.76
C ARG A 35 -5.94 -13.86 -5.57
N GLU A 36 -6.13 -12.73 -6.22
CA GLU A 36 -5.07 -12.16 -7.04
C GLU A 36 -3.91 -11.68 -6.17
N ILE A 37 -4.21 -11.06 -5.04
CA ILE A 37 -3.17 -10.63 -4.12
C ILE A 37 -2.36 -11.83 -3.66
N ALA A 38 -3.07 -12.86 -3.21
CA ALA A 38 -2.42 -14.06 -2.68
C ALA A 38 -1.55 -14.72 -3.73
N ARG A 39 -2.06 -14.77 -4.97
CA ARG A 39 -1.30 -15.37 -6.04
C ARG A 39 0.03 -14.64 -6.24
N ARG A 40 0.00 -13.35 -6.17
CA ARG A 40 1.20 -12.56 -6.43
C ARG A 40 2.26 -12.72 -5.35
N ILE A 41 1.82 -12.90 -4.10
CA ILE A 41 2.78 -12.99 -3.01
C ILE A 41 3.08 -14.43 -2.62
N GLY A 42 2.40 -15.39 -3.26
CA GLY A 42 2.71 -16.81 -3.00
C GLY A 42 2.06 -17.36 -1.75
N TYR A 43 0.92 -16.83 -1.38
CA TYR A 43 0.18 -17.29 -0.21
C TYR A 43 -1.24 -17.66 -0.62
N SER A 44 -2.04 -18.11 0.33
CA SER A 44 -3.42 -18.45 0.04
C SER A 44 -4.31 -17.25 0.33
N PRO A 45 -5.51 -17.20 -0.27
CA PRO A 45 -6.43 -16.11 0.03
C PRO A 45 -6.81 -16.01 1.50
N GLY A 46 -6.81 -17.14 2.21
CA GLY A 46 -7.09 -17.11 3.63
C GLY A 46 -6.11 -16.26 4.40
N THR A 47 -4.88 -16.20 3.93
CA THR A 47 -3.87 -15.40 4.57
C THR A 47 -4.27 -13.92 4.57
N ILE A 48 -4.86 -13.47 3.47
CA ILE A 48 -5.30 -12.08 3.37
C ILE A 48 -6.36 -11.79 4.42
N TYR A 49 -7.32 -12.70 4.56
CA TYR A 49 -8.41 -12.49 5.51
C TYR A 49 -8.00 -12.71 6.96
N ASN A 50 -6.82 -13.28 7.18
CA ASN A 50 -6.29 -13.34 8.53
C ASN A 50 -5.71 -12.01 8.94
N MET A 51 -5.26 -11.22 7.99
CA MET A 51 -4.59 -9.97 8.26
C MET A 51 -5.50 -8.76 8.13
N PHE A 52 -6.53 -8.87 7.30
CA PHE A 52 -7.45 -7.76 7.03
C PHE A 52 -8.88 -8.30 7.10
N GLU A 53 -9.80 -7.46 7.53
CA GLU A 53 -11.17 -7.90 7.69
C GLU A 53 -11.83 -8.28 6.38
N ASN A 54 -11.55 -7.51 5.36
CA ASN A 54 -12.13 -7.76 4.06
C ASN A 54 -11.33 -6.97 3.05
N LEU A 55 -11.74 -7.04 1.80
CA LEU A 55 -11.01 -6.38 0.74
C LEU A 55 -11.07 -4.86 0.87
N ASP A 56 -12.19 -4.33 1.34
CA ASP A 56 -12.29 -2.90 1.55
C ASP A 56 -11.27 -2.42 2.57
N ASP A 57 -11.01 -3.24 3.57
CA ASP A 57 -10.03 -2.93 4.59
C ASP A 57 -8.64 -2.81 3.95
N VAL A 58 -8.33 -3.71 3.02
CA VAL A 58 -7.07 -3.64 2.29
C VAL A 58 -6.98 -2.33 1.52
N VAL A 59 -8.04 -1.96 0.84
CA VAL A 59 -8.07 -0.74 0.05
C VAL A 59 -7.84 0.48 0.94
N LEU A 60 -8.49 0.52 2.10
CA LEU A 60 -8.31 1.63 3.02
C LEU A 60 -6.85 1.77 3.45
N HIS A 61 -6.20 0.65 3.71
CA HIS A 61 -4.81 0.71 4.11
C HIS A 61 -3.90 1.13 2.97
N VAL A 62 -4.22 0.73 1.75
CA VAL A 62 -3.44 1.18 0.60
C VAL A 62 -3.59 2.69 0.44
N GLU A 63 -4.81 3.20 0.58
CA GLU A 63 -5.03 4.62 0.45
C GLU A 63 -4.31 5.39 1.54
N ALA A 64 -4.29 4.87 2.75
CA ALA A 64 -3.60 5.53 3.83
C ALA A 64 -2.10 5.62 3.55
N ARG A 65 -1.52 4.55 2.99
CA ARG A 65 -0.11 4.57 2.63
C ARG A 65 0.19 5.64 1.60
N VAL A 66 -0.66 5.76 0.60
CA VAL A 66 -0.45 6.72 -0.46
C VAL A 66 -0.52 8.13 0.10
N LEU A 67 -1.49 8.38 0.97
CA LEU A 67 -1.62 9.70 1.57
C LEU A 67 -0.44 10.02 2.48
N ASP A 68 0.04 9.04 3.22
CA ASP A 68 1.19 9.22 4.07
C ASP A 68 2.42 9.58 3.26
N ALA A 69 2.65 8.88 2.17
CA ALA A 69 3.80 9.14 1.32
C ALA A 69 3.71 10.54 0.74
N LEU A 70 2.52 10.97 0.37
CA LEU A 70 2.32 12.29 -0.19
C LEU A 70 2.60 13.35 0.86
N ASP A 71 2.10 13.15 2.06
CA ASP A 71 2.34 14.10 3.16
C ASP A 71 3.81 14.24 3.43
N GLN A 72 4.55 13.15 3.42
CA GLN A 72 5.96 13.20 3.68
C GLN A 72 6.71 13.95 2.59
N ARG A 73 6.30 13.77 1.36
CA ARG A 73 6.95 14.46 0.26
C ARG A 73 6.70 15.95 0.33
N ILE A 74 5.50 16.34 0.68
CA ILE A 74 5.18 17.74 0.83
C ILE A 74 5.98 18.33 1.99
N ALA A 75 6.03 17.64 3.10
CA ALA A 75 6.76 18.13 4.26
C ALA A 75 8.24 18.30 3.95
N THR A 76 8.81 17.31 3.26
CA THR A 76 10.22 17.39 2.90
C THR A 76 10.48 18.57 1.98
N ALA A 77 9.64 18.74 1.00
CA ALA A 77 9.80 19.83 0.06
C ALA A 77 9.75 21.17 0.79
N MET A 78 8.86 21.29 1.74
CA MET A 78 8.75 22.54 2.48
C MET A 78 9.95 22.76 3.38
N GLU A 79 10.48 21.70 3.96
CA GLU A 79 11.63 21.84 4.82
C GLU A 79 12.85 22.27 4.07
N GLU A 80 12.97 21.88 2.83
CA GLU A 80 14.11 22.24 2.05
C GLU A 80 14.09 23.69 1.64
N GLY A 81 12.99 24.33 1.83
CA GLY A 81 12.94 25.74 1.62
C GLY A 81 12.74 26.19 0.20
N ALA A 82 13.18 25.42 -0.72
CA ALA A 82 13.07 25.83 -2.10
C ALA A 82 11.66 26.15 -2.51
N PRO A 83 10.73 25.31 -2.21
CA PRO A 83 9.36 25.53 -2.62
C PRO A 83 8.65 26.64 -1.89
N LYS A 84 9.27 27.16 -0.85
CA LYS A 84 8.62 28.20 -0.11
C LYS A 84 8.14 29.30 -0.99
N ASP A 85 8.95 29.75 -1.86
CA ASP A 85 8.55 30.83 -2.71
C ASP A 85 7.45 30.42 -3.62
N LYS A 86 7.55 29.25 -4.16
CA LYS A 86 6.55 28.81 -5.08
C LYS A 86 5.24 28.55 -4.44
N VAL A 87 5.28 27.98 -3.27
CA VAL A 87 4.07 27.69 -2.54
C VAL A 87 3.34 28.98 -2.24
N VAL A 88 4.07 29.94 -1.80
CA VAL A 88 3.46 31.22 -1.47
C VAL A 88 2.82 31.83 -2.69
N ARG A 89 3.50 31.73 -3.80
CA ARG A 89 2.97 32.28 -4.97
C ARG A 89 1.71 31.62 -5.43
N LEU A 90 1.62 30.33 -5.29
CA LEU A 90 0.44 29.63 -5.69
C LEU A 90 -0.77 30.03 -4.85
N ALA A 91 -0.52 30.32 -3.64
CA ALA A 91 -1.59 30.76 -2.78
C ALA A 91 -2.03 32.16 -3.14
#